data_6230156d0c184cc81fd0b4168b473b4e
#
_entry.id   6230156d0c184cc81fd0b4168b473b4e
#
_cell.length_a   1.000
_cell.length_b   1.000
_cell.length_c   1.000
_cell.angle_alpha   90.00
_cell.angle_beta   90.00
_cell.angle_gamma   90.00
#
_symmetry.space_group_name_H-M   'P 1'
#
loop_
_entity.id
_entity.type
_entity.pdbx_description
1 polymer ?
#
loop_
_entity_poly.entity_id
_entity_poly.type
_entity_poly.pdbx_seq_one_letter_code
_entity_poly.pdbx_strand_id
1 'polypeptide(L)'
;MRIVQLTTDAREHYRQYDKPVPYFGTAPEALLQGFSHLPEVEVHVVSCTQQRMVTPEKIAPNIFFHSLLVPKMGWMRTGYSGCIRAVRRKLREIQPAIVHGQGTERDCAISAVFSGFPNVLTIHGNIRLISKLNQDKPFSFNWLAARLESFTIPRSQGVVCITRYTQRAVLDLAKRTWVLPNAVEAAFFDVRPNPQTDKPPRILCVGVICQRKNQNAFIRALDTLALKQKFEVLFLGSASAAGAYEDEFRSLVQARPWCRHLGVAGRDELRKYFAEATLVALPSLEDNCPMVVLESMAAGVPVVAAHVGGVPDLVEDGITGIFCDPLNPASIASGVEKILTNPSAAEEMALRAKEKAWERFHPKAVAQGHLKIYQEVLSNVS
;
A
#
# COMPACT_ATOMS: atom_id res chain seq x y z
N MET A 1 23.24 -6.81 -11.44
CA MET A 1 22.24 -7.90 -11.56
C MET A 1 21.04 -7.39 -12.34
N ARG A 2 20.51 -8.20 -13.30
CA ARG A 2 19.30 -7.82 -14.07
C ARG A 2 18.06 -8.45 -13.47
N ILE A 3 17.07 -7.66 -13.11
CA ILE A 3 15.81 -8.10 -12.50
C ILE A 3 14.60 -7.60 -13.29
N VAL A 4 13.52 -8.37 -13.29
CA VAL A 4 12.24 -7.94 -13.86
C VAL A 4 11.21 -7.80 -12.75
N GLN A 5 10.53 -6.66 -12.73
CA GLN A 5 9.35 -6.38 -11.90
C GLN A 5 8.10 -6.46 -12.80
N LEU A 6 7.27 -7.48 -12.58
CA LEU A 6 5.95 -7.54 -13.21
C LEU A 6 4.96 -6.77 -12.34
N THR A 7 4.43 -5.69 -12.86
CA THR A 7 3.49 -4.84 -12.12
C THR A 7 2.40 -4.29 -13.03
N THR A 8 1.27 -3.92 -12.45
CA THR A 8 0.15 -3.35 -13.20
C THR A 8 0.37 -1.84 -13.42
N ASP A 9 0.28 -1.38 -14.65
CA ASP A 9 0.22 0.05 -14.94
C ASP A 9 -1.20 0.57 -14.65
N ALA A 10 -1.31 1.37 -13.60
CA ALA A 10 -2.61 1.87 -13.13
C ALA A 10 -3.26 2.89 -14.09
N ARG A 11 -2.52 3.42 -15.08
CA ARG A 11 -3.11 4.23 -16.16
C ARG A 11 -4.20 3.46 -16.91
N GLU A 12 -4.06 2.13 -17.05
CA GLU A 12 -5.10 1.26 -17.59
C GLU A 12 -6.41 1.37 -16.79
N HIS A 13 -6.32 1.32 -15.46
CA HIS A 13 -7.46 1.40 -14.57
C HIS A 13 -8.15 2.78 -14.64
N TYR A 14 -7.35 3.83 -14.71
CA TYR A 14 -7.86 5.21 -14.79
C TYR A 14 -8.15 5.69 -16.22
N ARG A 15 -7.93 4.85 -17.23
CA ARG A 15 -8.09 5.17 -18.66
C ARG A 15 -7.26 6.39 -19.10
N GLN A 16 -6.06 6.53 -18.57
CA GLN A 16 -5.13 7.63 -18.83
C GLN A 16 -4.04 7.22 -19.83
N TYR A 17 -4.45 6.75 -20.99
CA TYR A 17 -3.58 6.12 -22.00
C TYR A 17 -2.59 7.08 -22.66
N ASP A 18 -2.90 8.36 -22.68
CA ASP A 18 -2.14 9.47 -23.25
C ASP A 18 -1.08 10.04 -22.29
N LYS A 19 -1.16 9.72 -21.00
CA LYS A 19 -0.16 10.20 -20.03
C LYS A 19 1.21 9.57 -20.32
N PRO A 20 2.30 10.39 -20.39
CA PRO A 20 3.62 9.90 -20.73
C PRO A 20 4.29 9.11 -19.60
N VAL A 21 3.92 9.38 -18.34
CA VAL A 21 4.53 8.76 -17.17
C VAL A 21 3.68 7.59 -16.71
N PRO A 22 4.22 6.34 -16.65
CA PRO A 22 3.51 5.21 -16.07
C PRO A 22 3.29 5.40 -14.57
N TYR A 23 2.28 4.74 -14.02
CA TYR A 23 1.98 4.76 -12.59
C TYR A 23 1.64 3.34 -12.11
N PHE A 24 2.40 2.83 -11.13
CA PHE A 24 2.31 1.45 -10.67
C PHE A 24 1.67 1.31 -9.27
N GLY A 25 1.19 2.42 -8.71
CA GLY A 25 0.68 2.47 -7.34
C GLY A 25 1.77 2.81 -6.32
N THR A 26 1.35 3.22 -5.13
CA THR A 26 2.22 3.85 -4.12
C THR A 26 3.40 2.97 -3.69
N ALA A 27 3.17 1.70 -3.39
CA ALA A 27 4.22 0.81 -2.89
C ALA A 27 5.22 0.37 -3.99
N PRO A 28 4.79 -0.05 -5.20
CA PRO A 28 5.71 -0.34 -6.29
C PRO A 28 6.53 0.89 -6.74
N GLU A 29 5.92 2.08 -6.80
CA GLU A 29 6.64 3.33 -7.11
C GLU A 29 7.78 3.60 -6.12
N ALA A 30 7.47 3.51 -4.82
CA ALA A 30 8.47 3.72 -3.78
C ALA A 30 9.60 2.68 -3.85
N LEU A 31 9.28 1.41 -4.16
CA LEU A 31 10.28 0.37 -4.37
C LEU A 31 11.17 0.67 -5.58
N LEU A 32 10.60 1.11 -6.70
CA LEU A 32 11.35 1.50 -7.90
C LEU A 32 12.25 2.71 -7.61
N GLN A 33 11.78 3.68 -6.82
CA GLN A 33 12.62 4.77 -6.33
C GLN A 33 13.82 4.24 -5.54
N GLY A 34 13.63 3.21 -4.71
CA GLY A 34 14.73 2.56 -4.01
C GLY A 34 15.74 1.92 -4.95
N PHE A 35 15.27 1.20 -5.96
CA PHE A 35 16.15 0.60 -6.98
C PHE A 35 16.88 1.63 -7.84
N SER A 36 16.32 2.82 -8.08
CA SER A 36 17.00 3.87 -8.85
C SER A 36 18.30 4.35 -8.16
N HIS A 37 18.42 4.16 -6.85
CA HIS A 37 19.63 4.46 -6.07
C HIS A 37 20.65 3.31 -6.01
N LEU A 38 20.44 2.23 -6.76
CA LEU A 38 21.31 1.05 -6.80
C LEU A 38 21.78 0.82 -8.24
N PRO A 39 22.81 1.59 -8.71
CA PRO A 39 23.22 1.58 -10.11
C PRO A 39 23.78 0.23 -10.59
N GLU A 40 24.20 -0.64 -9.68
CA GLU A 40 24.67 -1.99 -9.97
C GLU A 40 23.53 -2.96 -10.35
N VAL A 41 22.27 -2.52 -10.22
CA VAL A 41 21.08 -3.30 -10.55
C VAL A 41 20.39 -2.70 -11.76
N GLU A 42 20.18 -3.50 -12.79
CA GLU A 42 19.36 -3.16 -13.96
C GLU A 42 17.95 -3.69 -13.73
N VAL A 43 16.96 -2.81 -13.71
CA VAL A 43 15.56 -3.14 -13.46
C VAL A 43 14.74 -2.98 -14.73
N HIS A 44 13.98 -4.00 -15.10
CA HIS A 44 13.00 -3.93 -16.17
C HIS A 44 11.60 -4.05 -15.58
N VAL A 45 10.84 -2.98 -15.65
CA VAL A 45 9.41 -2.98 -15.29
C VAL A 45 8.60 -3.42 -16.50
N VAL A 46 7.81 -4.47 -16.33
CA VAL A 46 6.98 -5.03 -17.40
C VAL A 46 5.53 -5.03 -16.97
N SER A 47 4.66 -4.40 -17.77
CA SER A 47 3.22 -4.33 -17.55
C SER A 47 2.46 -4.82 -18.77
N CYS A 48 1.45 -5.67 -18.58
CA CYS A 48 0.49 -6.01 -19.62
C CYS A 48 -0.63 -4.97 -19.66
N THR A 49 -1.03 -4.56 -20.87
CA THR A 49 -2.07 -3.55 -21.10
C THR A 49 -3.03 -3.99 -22.20
N GLN A 50 -4.30 -3.57 -22.14
CA GLN A 50 -5.29 -3.89 -23.16
C GLN A 50 -5.31 -2.87 -24.29
N GLN A 51 -4.70 -1.70 -24.09
CA GLN A 51 -4.59 -0.64 -25.08
C GLN A 51 -3.13 -0.15 -25.19
N ARG A 52 -2.80 0.44 -26.32
CA ARG A 52 -1.49 1.09 -26.49
C ARG A 52 -1.42 2.31 -25.59
N MET A 53 -0.31 2.46 -24.90
CA MET A 53 0.01 3.61 -24.06
C MET A 53 1.31 4.25 -24.50
N VAL A 54 1.46 5.53 -24.22
CA VAL A 54 2.77 6.20 -24.31
C VAL A 54 3.73 5.49 -23.37
N THR A 55 4.85 5.05 -23.89
CA THR A 55 5.80 4.20 -23.14
C THR A 55 7.18 4.83 -23.23
N PRO A 56 7.70 5.44 -22.16
CA PRO A 56 9.09 5.87 -22.11
C PRO A 56 9.99 4.62 -22.10
N GLU A 57 11.15 4.70 -22.72
CA GLU A 57 12.13 3.61 -22.70
C GLU A 57 12.65 3.38 -21.26
N LYS A 58 12.90 4.48 -20.55
CA LYS A 58 13.39 4.48 -19.18
C LYS A 58 12.55 5.38 -18.28
N ILE A 59 12.39 4.98 -17.03
CA ILE A 59 11.79 5.79 -15.98
C ILE A 59 12.82 6.25 -14.94
N ALA A 60 14.02 5.65 -14.95
CA ALA A 60 15.22 6.10 -14.24
C ALA A 60 16.47 5.60 -14.99
N PRO A 61 17.68 6.08 -14.68
CA PRO A 61 18.89 5.70 -15.40
C PRO A 61 19.13 4.19 -15.55
N ASN A 62 18.80 3.42 -14.52
CA ASN A 62 18.95 1.96 -14.46
C ASN A 62 17.60 1.21 -14.50
N ILE A 63 16.47 1.91 -14.78
CA ILE A 63 15.13 1.31 -14.79
C ILE A 63 14.48 1.51 -16.15
N PHE A 64 14.28 0.39 -16.85
CA PHE A 64 13.61 0.31 -18.15
C PHE A 64 12.13 -0.01 -17.98
N PHE A 65 11.28 0.49 -18.87
CA PHE A 65 9.85 0.20 -18.85
C PHE A 65 9.37 -0.44 -20.17
N HIS A 66 8.54 -1.46 -20.03
CA HIS A 66 7.96 -2.21 -21.15
C HIS A 66 6.45 -2.37 -20.96
N SER A 67 5.67 -1.72 -21.80
CA SER A 67 4.23 -1.92 -21.90
C SER A 67 3.93 -2.96 -22.98
N LEU A 68 3.30 -4.07 -22.59
CA LEU A 68 2.98 -5.18 -23.49
C LEU A 68 1.50 -5.17 -23.83
N LEU A 69 1.17 -4.87 -25.10
CA LEU A 69 -0.21 -4.93 -25.57
C LEU A 69 -0.69 -6.38 -25.63
N VAL A 70 -1.71 -6.71 -24.87
CA VAL A 70 -2.35 -8.02 -24.84
C VAL A 70 -3.83 -7.87 -25.16
N PRO A 71 -4.33 -8.50 -26.24
CA PRO A 71 -5.75 -8.48 -26.58
C PRO A 71 -6.63 -8.96 -25.43
N LYS A 72 -7.83 -8.39 -25.31
CA LYS A 72 -8.77 -8.67 -24.19
C LYS A 72 -9.03 -10.14 -23.94
N MET A 73 -9.03 -10.99 -24.98
CA MET A 73 -9.17 -12.43 -24.85
C MET A 73 -7.97 -13.11 -24.16
N GLY A 74 -6.81 -12.46 -24.05
CA GLY A 74 -5.62 -13.00 -23.39
C GLY A 74 -5.58 -12.84 -21.88
N TRP A 75 -6.63 -12.33 -21.26
CA TRP A 75 -6.72 -11.99 -19.84
C TRP A 75 -7.46 -13.05 -19.01
N MET A 76 -8.13 -12.67 -17.94
CA MET A 76 -8.73 -13.56 -16.94
C MET A 76 -9.56 -14.71 -17.53
N ARG A 77 -10.38 -14.47 -18.56
CA ARG A 77 -11.23 -15.50 -19.18
C ARG A 77 -10.45 -16.70 -19.76
N THR A 78 -9.18 -16.51 -20.08
CA THR A 78 -8.28 -17.54 -20.62
C THR A 78 -7.14 -17.85 -19.64
N GLY A 79 -7.34 -17.60 -18.34
CA GLY A 79 -6.31 -17.79 -17.31
C GLY A 79 -5.05 -16.97 -17.57
N TYR A 80 -5.18 -15.76 -18.11
CA TYR A 80 -4.07 -14.85 -18.45
C TYR A 80 -3.07 -15.42 -19.48
N SER A 81 -3.48 -16.37 -20.29
CA SER A 81 -2.57 -17.04 -21.27
C SER A 81 -1.91 -16.07 -22.26
N GLY A 82 -2.59 -14.98 -22.61
CA GLY A 82 -2.03 -13.92 -23.46
C GLY A 82 -0.93 -13.14 -22.74
N CYS A 83 -1.16 -12.76 -21.48
CA CYS A 83 -0.18 -12.07 -20.65
C CYS A 83 1.06 -12.95 -20.44
N ILE A 84 0.88 -14.23 -20.07
CA ILE A 84 1.97 -15.19 -19.89
C ILE A 84 2.83 -15.28 -21.17
N ARG A 85 2.20 -15.41 -22.35
CA ARG A 85 2.93 -15.50 -23.62
C ARG A 85 3.70 -14.21 -23.95
N ALA A 86 3.06 -13.06 -23.74
CA ALA A 86 3.68 -11.75 -24.00
C ALA A 86 4.88 -11.52 -23.07
N VAL A 87 4.69 -11.77 -21.76
CA VAL A 87 5.75 -11.67 -20.75
C VAL A 87 6.89 -12.64 -21.08
N ARG A 88 6.63 -13.91 -21.31
CA ARG A 88 7.69 -14.90 -21.67
C ARG A 88 8.50 -14.48 -22.88
N ARG A 89 7.87 -13.92 -23.93
CA ARG A 89 8.58 -13.42 -25.11
C ARG A 89 9.52 -12.27 -24.71
N LYS A 90 9.03 -11.29 -23.94
CA LYS A 90 9.83 -10.16 -23.48
C LYS A 90 10.99 -10.59 -22.57
N LEU A 91 10.74 -11.56 -21.67
CA LEU A 91 11.79 -12.08 -20.78
C LEU A 91 12.92 -12.80 -21.52
N ARG A 92 12.63 -13.46 -22.66
CA ARG A 92 13.68 -14.05 -23.52
C ARG A 92 14.58 -12.98 -24.16
N GLU A 93 14.06 -11.78 -24.39
CA GLU A 93 14.85 -10.65 -24.88
C GLU A 93 15.70 -10.05 -23.74
N ILE A 94 15.11 -9.90 -22.55
CA ILE A 94 15.74 -9.29 -21.37
C ILE A 94 16.79 -10.22 -20.74
N GLN A 95 16.53 -11.53 -20.64
CA GLN A 95 17.37 -12.52 -19.94
C GLN A 95 17.61 -12.13 -18.48
N PRO A 96 16.57 -11.98 -17.64
CA PRO A 96 16.72 -11.60 -16.26
C PRO A 96 17.30 -12.74 -15.40
N ALA A 97 18.00 -12.37 -14.32
CA ALA A 97 18.39 -13.34 -13.30
C ALA A 97 17.17 -13.80 -12.47
N ILE A 98 16.23 -12.90 -12.23
CA ILE A 98 15.03 -13.19 -11.43
C ILE A 98 13.83 -12.34 -11.91
N VAL A 99 12.64 -12.91 -11.75
CA VAL A 99 11.35 -12.27 -12.06
C VAL A 99 10.56 -12.09 -10.77
N HIS A 100 10.13 -10.88 -10.48
CA HIS A 100 9.33 -10.56 -9.31
C HIS A 100 7.91 -10.13 -9.71
N GLY A 101 6.89 -10.90 -9.31
CA GLY A 101 5.48 -10.55 -9.53
C GLY A 101 4.96 -9.68 -8.38
N GLN A 102 4.55 -8.45 -8.69
CA GLN A 102 3.95 -7.52 -7.73
C GLN A 102 2.43 -7.68 -7.72
N GLY A 103 1.91 -8.29 -6.66
CA GLY A 103 0.49 -8.62 -6.51
C GLY A 103 0.11 -10.00 -7.08
N THR A 104 -0.89 -10.60 -6.47
CA THR A 104 -1.39 -11.95 -6.78
C THR A 104 -2.76 -11.97 -7.43
N GLU A 105 -3.43 -10.82 -7.45
CA GLU A 105 -4.83 -10.66 -7.86
C GLU A 105 -5.05 -10.63 -9.38
N ARG A 106 -3.98 -10.44 -10.17
CA ARG A 106 -4.06 -10.32 -11.63
C ARG A 106 -2.95 -11.15 -12.32
N ASP A 107 -2.51 -10.68 -13.47
CA ASP A 107 -1.57 -11.38 -14.37
C ASP A 107 -0.12 -11.45 -13.85
N CYS A 108 0.29 -10.57 -12.92
CA CYS A 108 1.69 -10.47 -12.48
C CYS A 108 2.20 -11.78 -11.86
N ALA A 109 1.49 -12.33 -10.89
CA ALA A 109 1.90 -13.57 -10.22
C ALA A 109 1.91 -14.76 -11.16
N ILE A 110 0.85 -14.96 -11.96
CA ILE A 110 0.77 -16.10 -12.87
C ILE A 110 1.81 -16.00 -14.00
N SER A 111 2.09 -14.79 -14.47
CA SER A 111 3.14 -14.57 -15.46
C SER A 111 4.54 -14.83 -14.88
N ALA A 112 4.77 -14.48 -13.61
CA ALA A 112 6.03 -14.77 -12.93
C ALA A 112 6.27 -16.27 -12.78
N VAL A 113 5.30 -17.04 -12.27
CA VAL A 113 5.47 -18.48 -12.04
C VAL A 113 5.56 -19.29 -13.33
N PHE A 114 5.02 -18.77 -14.44
CA PHE A 114 5.15 -19.38 -15.77
C PHE A 114 6.22 -18.70 -16.64
N SER A 115 7.05 -17.85 -16.08
CA SER A 115 8.09 -17.11 -16.83
C SER A 115 9.16 -18.01 -17.44
N GLY A 116 9.50 -19.09 -16.76
CA GLY A 116 10.66 -19.96 -17.07
C GLY A 116 11.96 -19.49 -16.41
N PHE A 117 11.89 -18.48 -15.53
CA PHE A 117 13.01 -17.93 -14.76
C PHE A 117 12.77 -18.09 -13.27
N PRO A 118 13.83 -18.00 -12.42
CA PRO A 118 13.68 -17.87 -10.98
C PRO A 118 12.70 -16.76 -10.65
N ASN A 119 11.80 -16.98 -9.68
CA ASN A 119 10.73 -16.01 -9.41
C ASN A 119 10.32 -15.92 -7.95
N VAL A 120 9.87 -14.74 -7.55
CA VAL A 120 9.24 -14.46 -6.26
C VAL A 120 7.97 -13.64 -6.47
N LEU A 121 7.08 -13.67 -5.49
CA LEU A 121 5.84 -12.90 -5.50
C LEU A 121 5.78 -11.99 -4.29
N THR A 122 5.29 -10.76 -4.44
CA THR A 122 4.87 -9.93 -3.30
C THR A 122 3.35 -9.93 -3.20
N ILE A 123 2.82 -10.08 -1.98
CA ILE A 123 1.39 -9.97 -1.69
C ILE A 123 1.11 -8.62 -1.04
N HIS A 124 0.46 -7.73 -1.79
CA HIS A 124 0.02 -6.43 -1.28
C HIS A 124 -1.35 -6.51 -0.59
N GLY A 125 -2.26 -7.29 -1.15
CA GLY A 125 -3.56 -7.59 -0.58
C GLY A 125 -3.76 -9.11 -0.46
N ASN A 126 -4.24 -9.58 0.68
CA ASN A 126 -4.55 -11.00 0.87
C ASN A 126 -5.95 -11.29 0.30
N ILE A 127 -6.01 -11.55 -1.00
CA ILE A 127 -7.29 -11.72 -1.70
C ILE A 127 -8.05 -12.97 -1.23
N ARG A 128 -7.35 -14.05 -0.84
CA ARG A 128 -7.98 -15.24 -0.24
C ARG A 128 -8.75 -14.89 1.04
N LEU A 129 -8.11 -14.09 1.91
CA LEU A 129 -8.73 -13.66 3.16
C LEU A 129 -9.88 -12.67 2.89
N ILE A 130 -9.65 -11.69 2.04
CA ILE A 130 -10.66 -10.68 1.66
C ILE A 130 -11.89 -11.36 1.05
N SER A 131 -11.69 -12.26 0.11
CA SER A 131 -12.79 -12.99 -0.54
C SER A 131 -13.59 -13.84 0.45
N LYS A 132 -12.90 -14.45 1.43
CA LYS A 132 -13.56 -15.22 2.51
C LYS A 132 -14.37 -14.31 3.43
N LEU A 133 -13.80 -13.17 3.85
CA LEU A 133 -14.49 -12.21 4.73
C LEU A 133 -15.73 -11.60 4.06
N ASN A 134 -15.61 -11.27 2.77
CA ASN A 134 -16.70 -10.71 1.99
C ASN A 134 -17.74 -11.76 1.56
N GLN A 135 -17.49 -13.04 1.76
CA GLN A 135 -18.32 -14.13 1.26
C GLN A 135 -18.58 -14.01 -0.25
N ASP A 136 -17.52 -13.70 -1.02
CA ASP A 136 -17.61 -13.43 -2.44
C ASP A 136 -18.25 -14.59 -3.21
N LYS A 137 -19.20 -14.28 -4.09
CA LYS A 137 -19.92 -15.28 -4.89
C LYS A 137 -18.99 -15.99 -5.86
N PRO A 138 -19.21 -17.27 -6.15
CA PRO A 138 -18.49 -17.98 -7.21
C PRO A 138 -18.49 -17.20 -8.53
N PHE A 139 -17.34 -17.25 -9.21
CA PHE A 139 -17.08 -16.53 -10.47
C PHE A 139 -17.02 -14.99 -10.37
N SER A 140 -17.19 -14.39 -9.18
CA SER A 140 -16.84 -12.98 -8.99
C SER A 140 -15.33 -12.74 -9.18
N PHE A 141 -14.94 -11.50 -9.42
CA PHE A 141 -13.52 -11.14 -9.59
C PHE A 141 -12.67 -11.58 -8.41
N ASN A 142 -13.07 -11.24 -7.18
CA ASN A 142 -12.31 -11.59 -5.97
C ASN A 142 -12.24 -13.11 -5.76
N TRP A 143 -13.32 -13.83 -6.02
CA TRP A 143 -13.33 -15.29 -5.93
C TRP A 143 -12.33 -15.92 -6.90
N LEU A 144 -12.32 -15.47 -8.16
CA LEU A 144 -11.35 -15.92 -9.18
C LEU A 144 -9.93 -15.53 -8.81
N ALA A 145 -9.71 -14.31 -8.33
CA ALA A 145 -8.40 -13.83 -7.87
C ALA A 145 -7.90 -14.63 -6.66
N ALA A 146 -8.76 -14.99 -5.71
CA ALA A 146 -8.41 -15.87 -4.57
C ALA A 146 -7.99 -17.28 -5.04
N ARG A 147 -8.62 -17.81 -6.07
CA ARG A 147 -8.21 -19.08 -6.71
C ARG A 147 -6.87 -18.94 -7.42
N LEU A 148 -6.67 -17.83 -8.13
CA LEU A 148 -5.40 -17.52 -8.78
C LEU A 148 -4.26 -17.42 -7.75
N GLU A 149 -4.48 -16.73 -6.64
CA GLU A 149 -3.53 -16.63 -5.53
C GLU A 149 -3.19 -18.02 -4.97
N SER A 150 -4.20 -18.83 -4.67
CA SER A 150 -4.02 -20.20 -4.20
C SER A 150 -3.26 -21.10 -5.18
N PHE A 151 -3.36 -20.83 -6.49
CA PHE A 151 -2.68 -21.56 -7.53
C PHE A 151 -1.22 -21.12 -7.74
N THR A 152 -0.95 -19.81 -7.64
CA THR A 152 0.36 -19.22 -7.96
C THR A 152 1.35 -19.32 -6.81
N ILE A 153 0.91 -19.13 -5.56
CA ILE A 153 1.77 -19.16 -4.37
C ILE A 153 2.62 -20.45 -4.30
N PRO A 154 2.04 -21.69 -4.34
CA PRO A 154 2.84 -22.92 -4.23
C PRO A 154 3.75 -23.17 -5.43
N ARG A 155 3.57 -22.45 -6.53
CA ARG A 155 4.37 -22.57 -7.75
C ARG A 155 5.52 -21.58 -7.80
N SER A 156 5.50 -20.55 -6.96
CA SER A 156 6.63 -19.62 -6.80
C SER A 156 7.77 -20.26 -6.01
N GLN A 157 8.96 -19.69 -6.10
CA GLN A 157 10.08 -20.08 -5.24
C GLN A 157 9.95 -19.50 -3.83
N GLY A 158 9.15 -18.45 -3.67
CA GLY A 158 8.78 -17.92 -2.38
C GLY A 158 7.95 -16.63 -2.50
N VAL A 159 7.49 -16.17 -1.34
CA VAL A 159 6.57 -15.04 -1.21
C VAL A 159 7.16 -14.00 -0.28
N VAL A 160 7.24 -12.77 -0.73
CA VAL A 160 7.52 -11.60 0.08
C VAL A 160 6.20 -11.12 0.68
N CYS A 161 6.10 -11.21 1.99
CA CYS A 161 4.95 -10.80 2.78
C CYS A 161 5.22 -9.42 3.37
N ILE A 162 4.33 -8.47 3.14
CA ILE A 162 4.54 -7.08 3.61
C ILE A 162 4.32 -6.91 5.12
N THR A 163 3.75 -7.94 5.78
CA THR A 163 3.57 -8.03 7.24
C THR A 163 3.59 -9.50 7.68
N ARG A 164 3.79 -9.74 8.97
CA ARG A 164 3.61 -11.08 9.56
C ARG A 164 2.16 -11.55 9.48
N TYR A 165 1.21 -10.62 9.45
CA TYR A 165 -0.20 -10.92 9.20
C TYR A 165 -0.38 -11.59 7.83
N THR A 166 0.21 -11.03 6.76
CA THR A 166 0.23 -11.66 5.43
C THR A 166 0.98 -13.00 5.47
N GLN A 167 2.14 -13.04 6.14
CA GLN A 167 2.93 -14.27 6.22
C GLN A 167 2.11 -15.44 6.81
N ARG A 168 1.44 -15.22 7.93
CA ARG A 168 0.57 -16.25 8.57
C ARG A 168 -0.52 -16.76 7.63
N ALA A 169 -1.04 -15.89 6.77
CA ALA A 169 -2.11 -16.25 5.85
C ALA A 169 -1.67 -17.10 4.65
N VAL A 170 -0.35 -17.25 4.43
CA VAL A 170 0.19 -17.99 3.27
C VAL A 170 1.18 -19.10 3.64
N LEU A 171 1.49 -19.28 4.93
CA LEU A 171 2.44 -20.31 5.39
C LEU A 171 2.06 -21.72 4.95
N ASP A 172 0.77 -22.01 4.80
CA ASP A 172 0.23 -23.28 4.35
C ASP A 172 0.46 -23.57 2.86
N LEU A 173 0.78 -22.55 2.07
CA LEU A 173 0.90 -22.63 0.61
C LEU A 173 2.30 -22.33 0.09
N ALA A 174 2.99 -21.39 0.74
CA ALA A 174 4.27 -20.88 0.24
C ALA A 174 5.42 -21.84 0.58
N LYS A 175 6.29 -22.12 -0.39
CA LYS A 175 7.52 -22.91 -0.16
C LYS A 175 8.48 -22.19 0.79
N ARG A 176 8.52 -20.85 0.69
CA ARG A 176 9.36 -19.97 1.50
C ARG A 176 8.69 -18.62 1.64
N THR A 177 8.88 -17.96 2.77
CA THR A 177 8.35 -16.63 3.00
C THR A 177 9.40 -15.71 3.61
N TRP A 178 9.36 -14.44 3.25
CA TRP A 178 10.12 -13.36 3.87
C TRP A 178 9.15 -12.27 4.29
N VAL A 179 9.44 -11.59 5.40
CA VAL A 179 8.68 -10.41 5.83
C VAL A 179 9.50 -9.18 5.47
N LEU A 180 8.99 -8.38 4.54
CA LEU A 180 9.60 -7.13 4.11
C LEU A 180 8.47 -6.12 3.82
N PRO A 181 8.34 -5.06 4.65
CA PRO A 181 7.30 -4.06 4.50
C PRO A 181 7.38 -3.30 3.18
N ASN A 182 6.28 -2.64 2.80
CA ASN A 182 6.29 -1.71 1.68
C ASN A 182 7.25 -0.54 1.92
N ALA A 183 7.85 -0.04 0.84
CA ALA A 183 8.59 1.21 0.88
C ALA A 183 7.64 2.41 0.92
N VAL A 184 8.10 3.50 1.53
CA VAL A 184 7.46 4.82 1.50
C VAL A 184 8.27 5.72 0.56
N GLU A 185 7.59 6.52 -0.24
CA GLU A 185 8.21 7.52 -1.11
C GLU A 185 9.16 8.44 -0.30
N ALA A 186 10.41 8.62 -0.78
CA ALA A 186 11.45 9.33 -0.04
C ALA A 186 11.03 10.75 0.40
N ALA A 187 10.23 11.42 -0.41
CA ALA A 187 9.76 12.79 -0.12
C ALA A 187 8.91 12.89 1.17
N PHE A 188 8.37 11.78 1.71
CA PHE A 188 7.71 11.82 3.03
C PHE A 188 8.70 11.97 4.17
N PHE A 189 9.93 11.47 4.03
CA PHE A 189 10.98 11.64 5.03
C PHE A 189 11.49 13.09 5.11
N ASP A 190 11.29 13.86 4.03
CA ASP A 190 11.65 15.28 3.97
C ASP A 190 10.55 16.20 4.56
N VAL A 191 9.38 15.66 4.87
CA VAL A 191 8.30 16.39 5.52
C VAL A 191 8.79 16.88 6.90
N ARG A 192 8.56 18.16 7.16
CA ARG A 192 8.81 18.81 8.45
C ARG A 192 7.47 19.21 9.05
N PRO A 193 6.98 18.46 10.05
CA PRO A 193 5.74 18.82 10.72
C PRO A 193 5.82 20.25 11.29
N ASN A 194 4.83 21.03 10.98
CA ASN A 194 4.65 22.39 11.47
C ASN A 194 3.16 22.64 11.72
N PRO A 195 2.56 21.96 12.72
CA PRO A 195 1.18 22.17 13.07
C PRO A 195 1.01 23.63 13.53
N GLN A 196 0.05 24.32 12.92
CA GLN A 196 -0.18 25.75 13.19
C GLN A 196 -0.80 25.89 14.57
N THR A 197 -0.08 26.57 15.48
CA THR A 197 -0.48 26.76 16.89
C THR A 197 -1.64 27.75 17.07
N ASP A 198 -1.88 28.60 16.09
CA ASP A 198 -2.99 29.55 16.02
C ASP A 198 -4.30 28.96 15.52
N LYS A 199 -4.26 27.71 15.00
CA LYS A 199 -5.43 26.98 14.50
C LYS A 199 -5.74 25.77 15.38
N PRO A 200 -6.99 25.27 15.31
CA PRO A 200 -7.32 24.02 15.97
C PRO A 200 -6.43 22.86 15.49
N PRO A 201 -6.03 21.93 16.40
CA PRO A 201 -5.30 20.72 16.02
C PRO A 201 -5.97 19.97 14.87
N ARG A 202 -5.18 19.53 13.89
CA ARG A 202 -5.66 18.89 12.68
C ARG A 202 -5.42 17.39 12.72
N ILE A 203 -6.48 16.62 12.59
CA ILE A 203 -6.47 15.17 12.55
C ILE A 203 -6.67 14.75 11.09
N LEU A 204 -5.74 13.98 10.52
CA LEU A 204 -5.90 13.43 9.18
C LEU A 204 -6.43 11.99 9.23
N CYS A 205 -7.43 11.70 8.41
CA CYS A 205 -7.89 10.35 8.15
C CYS A 205 -7.82 10.09 6.63
N VAL A 206 -6.79 9.37 6.19
CA VAL A 206 -6.48 9.18 4.76
C VAL A 206 -6.85 7.76 4.34
N GLY A 207 -7.66 7.64 3.29
CA GLY A 207 -8.07 6.37 2.71
C GLY A 207 -9.45 6.45 2.04
N VAL A 208 -9.75 5.46 1.22
CA VAL A 208 -11.07 5.31 0.60
C VAL A 208 -12.14 5.29 1.70
N ILE A 209 -13.21 6.03 1.51
CA ILE A 209 -14.35 6.03 2.43
C ILE A 209 -15.14 4.73 2.22
N CYS A 210 -15.08 3.85 3.21
CA CYS A 210 -15.78 2.56 3.17
C CYS A 210 -15.88 1.93 4.57
N GLN A 211 -16.78 0.99 4.74
CA GLN A 211 -17.04 0.32 6.02
C GLN A 211 -15.76 -0.27 6.67
N ARG A 212 -14.87 -0.89 5.89
CA ARG A 212 -13.61 -1.45 6.39
C ARG A 212 -12.70 -0.39 7.02
N LYS A 213 -12.73 0.84 6.53
CA LYS A 213 -11.93 1.97 7.07
C LYS A 213 -12.57 2.67 8.26
N ASN A 214 -13.84 2.38 8.55
CA ASN A 214 -14.53 2.72 9.80
C ASN A 214 -14.64 4.22 10.13
N GLN A 215 -14.64 5.09 9.12
CA GLN A 215 -14.67 6.55 9.34
C GLN A 215 -15.94 7.00 10.07
N ASN A 216 -17.10 6.36 9.83
CA ASN A 216 -18.37 6.71 10.48
C ASN A 216 -18.30 6.49 12.01
N ALA A 217 -17.75 5.38 12.45
CA ALA A 217 -17.55 5.13 13.90
C ALA A 217 -16.50 6.09 14.49
N PHE A 218 -15.45 6.41 13.76
CA PHE A 218 -14.45 7.39 14.17
C PHE A 218 -15.06 8.75 14.42
N ILE A 219 -15.89 9.26 13.49
CA ILE A 219 -16.59 10.56 13.65
C ILE A 219 -17.43 10.53 14.92
N ARG A 220 -18.26 9.49 15.13
CA ARG A 220 -19.11 9.37 16.32
C ARG A 220 -18.31 9.27 17.63
N ALA A 221 -17.18 8.55 17.59
CA ALA A 221 -16.31 8.43 18.75
C ALA A 221 -15.74 9.79 19.21
N LEU A 222 -15.52 10.72 18.29
CA LEU A 222 -14.99 12.04 18.61
C LEU A 222 -16.03 13.06 19.04
N ASP A 223 -17.33 12.78 18.98
CA ASP A 223 -18.39 13.71 19.41
C ASP A 223 -18.20 14.18 20.88
N THR A 224 -17.87 13.26 21.78
CA THR A 224 -17.63 13.60 23.19
C THR A 224 -16.37 14.42 23.40
N LEU A 225 -15.33 14.20 22.59
CA LEU A 225 -14.09 14.97 22.63
C LEU A 225 -14.30 16.38 22.09
N ALA A 226 -15.11 16.53 21.04
CA ALA A 226 -15.45 17.84 20.44
C ALA A 226 -16.20 18.77 21.39
N LEU A 227 -16.84 18.25 22.44
CA LEU A 227 -17.45 19.05 23.51
C LEU A 227 -16.41 19.63 24.48
N LYS A 228 -15.24 19.00 24.59
CA LYS A 228 -14.20 19.37 25.56
C LYS A 228 -13.13 20.26 24.96
N GLN A 229 -12.77 20.05 23.69
CA GLN A 229 -11.69 20.78 23.01
C GLN A 229 -11.94 20.94 21.52
N LYS A 230 -11.37 21.99 20.94
CA LYS A 230 -11.46 22.27 19.50
C LYS A 230 -10.42 21.47 18.73
N PHE A 231 -10.82 20.88 17.61
CA PHE A 231 -9.97 20.25 16.61
C PHE A 231 -10.67 20.24 15.24
N GLU A 232 -9.95 19.91 14.18
CA GLU A 232 -10.47 19.71 12.83
C GLU A 232 -10.11 18.30 12.35
N VAL A 233 -11.06 17.56 11.77
CA VAL A 233 -10.82 16.27 11.13
C VAL A 233 -10.93 16.41 9.61
N LEU A 234 -9.85 16.08 8.90
CA LEU A 234 -9.80 16.09 7.45
C LEU A 234 -9.80 14.65 6.92
N PHE A 235 -10.82 14.31 6.15
CA PHE A 235 -10.91 13.05 5.43
C PHE A 235 -10.41 13.24 4.01
N LEU A 236 -9.39 12.47 3.63
CA LEU A 236 -8.75 12.47 2.31
C LEU A 236 -8.91 11.09 1.67
N GLY A 237 -9.61 11.02 0.56
CA GLY A 237 -9.85 9.79 -0.18
C GLY A 237 -11.14 9.83 -0.98
N SER A 238 -11.29 8.89 -1.91
CA SER A 238 -12.50 8.77 -2.69
C SER A 238 -13.66 8.20 -1.87
N ALA A 239 -14.86 8.69 -2.12
CA ALA A 239 -16.10 8.09 -1.66
C ALA A 239 -16.91 7.67 -2.89
N SER A 240 -17.56 6.51 -2.88
CA SER A 240 -18.49 6.13 -3.93
C SER A 240 -19.64 7.14 -4.02
N ALA A 241 -20.13 7.37 -5.24
CA ALA A 241 -21.27 8.24 -5.44
C ALA A 241 -22.57 7.69 -4.80
N ALA A 242 -22.68 6.37 -4.69
CA ALA A 242 -23.83 5.68 -4.10
C ALA A 242 -23.35 4.55 -3.17
N GLY A 243 -23.94 4.46 -1.99
CA GLY A 243 -23.68 3.44 -0.98
C GLY A 243 -24.19 3.89 0.37
N ALA A 244 -24.84 3.01 1.13
CA ALA A 244 -25.42 3.34 2.43
C ALA A 244 -24.36 3.86 3.43
N TYR A 245 -23.15 3.31 3.39
CA TYR A 245 -22.06 3.74 4.24
C TYR A 245 -21.57 5.14 3.90
N GLU A 246 -21.40 5.44 2.60
CA GLU A 246 -20.91 6.73 2.10
C GLU A 246 -21.99 7.81 2.25
N ASP A 247 -23.29 7.46 2.13
CA ASP A 247 -24.40 8.39 2.40
C ASP A 247 -24.43 8.80 3.87
N GLU A 248 -24.30 7.82 4.76
CA GLU A 248 -24.17 8.07 6.19
C GLU A 248 -22.93 8.91 6.51
N PHE A 249 -21.77 8.61 5.90
CA PHE A 249 -20.54 9.39 6.06
C PHE A 249 -20.76 10.86 5.67
N ARG A 250 -21.37 11.13 4.52
CA ARG A 250 -21.68 12.49 4.08
C ARG A 250 -22.57 13.23 5.08
N SER A 251 -23.60 12.57 5.59
CA SER A 251 -24.50 13.12 6.60
C SER A 251 -23.79 13.43 7.91
N LEU A 252 -22.90 12.54 8.36
CA LEU A 252 -22.10 12.74 9.56
C LEU A 252 -21.13 13.91 9.45
N VAL A 253 -20.47 14.05 8.30
CA VAL A 253 -19.56 15.18 8.03
C VAL A 253 -20.33 16.48 7.96
N GLN A 254 -21.47 16.52 7.27
CA GLN A 254 -22.29 17.73 7.14
C GLN A 254 -22.83 18.24 8.49
N ALA A 255 -23.16 17.33 9.40
CA ALA A 255 -23.69 17.66 10.71
C ALA A 255 -22.63 18.17 11.71
N ARG A 256 -21.34 18.15 11.37
CA ARG A 256 -20.23 18.45 12.30
C ARG A 256 -19.27 19.48 11.70
N PRO A 257 -19.26 20.73 12.21
CA PRO A 257 -18.42 21.79 11.65
C PRO A 257 -16.91 21.52 11.77
N TRP A 258 -16.51 20.59 12.63
CA TRP A 258 -15.13 20.15 12.80
C TRP A 258 -14.72 19.00 11.85
N CYS A 259 -15.62 18.51 11.00
CA CYS A 259 -15.35 17.49 9.97
C CYS A 259 -15.34 18.09 8.57
N ARG A 260 -14.36 17.69 7.76
CA ARG A 260 -14.33 18.04 6.33
C ARG A 260 -13.88 16.85 5.49
N HIS A 261 -14.57 16.60 4.36
CA HIS A 261 -14.14 15.65 3.34
C HIS A 261 -13.59 16.42 2.14
N LEU A 262 -12.32 16.21 1.83
CA LEU A 262 -11.59 16.96 0.80
C LEU A 262 -11.45 16.17 -0.51
N GLY A 263 -11.93 14.93 -0.55
CA GLY A 263 -11.76 14.06 -1.72
C GLY A 263 -10.34 13.52 -1.87
N VAL A 264 -9.93 13.22 -3.09
CA VAL A 264 -8.62 12.63 -3.39
C VAL A 264 -7.59 13.74 -3.52
N ALA A 265 -6.52 13.65 -2.74
CA ALA A 265 -5.35 14.53 -2.84
C ALA A 265 -4.23 13.87 -3.66
N GLY A 266 -3.51 14.67 -4.44
CA GLY A 266 -2.26 14.25 -5.08
C GLY A 266 -1.14 14.06 -4.05
N ARG A 267 -0.05 13.39 -4.45
CA ARG A 267 1.07 13.09 -3.52
C ARG A 267 1.70 14.35 -2.91
N ASP A 268 1.91 15.40 -3.72
CA ASP A 268 2.48 16.66 -3.24
C ASP A 268 1.54 17.39 -2.27
N GLU A 269 0.25 17.37 -2.56
CA GLU A 269 -0.77 17.96 -1.71
C GLU A 269 -0.90 17.18 -0.40
N LEU A 270 -0.88 15.85 -0.48
CA LEU A 270 -0.92 14.97 0.70
C LEU A 270 0.23 15.28 1.66
N ARG A 271 1.47 15.48 1.16
CA ARG A 271 2.61 15.87 1.99
C ARG A 271 2.41 17.21 2.72
N LYS A 272 1.73 18.17 2.08
CA LYS A 272 1.37 19.44 2.75
C LYS A 272 0.39 19.21 3.90
N TYR A 273 -0.62 18.34 3.68
CA TYR A 273 -1.54 17.98 4.78
C TYR A 273 -0.81 17.29 5.94
N PHE A 274 0.15 16.40 5.65
CA PHE A 274 0.99 15.78 6.68
C PHE A 274 1.82 16.83 7.45
N ALA A 275 2.41 17.81 6.75
CA ALA A 275 3.18 18.86 7.40
C ALA A 275 2.33 19.71 8.37
N GLU A 276 1.05 19.89 8.09
CA GLU A 276 0.12 20.68 8.91
C GLU A 276 -0.65 19.83 9.94
N ALA A 277 -0.49 18.50 9.92
CA ALA A 277 -1.23 17.60 10.78
C ALA A 277 -0.65 17.55 12.19
N THR A 278 -1.54 17.52 13.18
CA THR A 278 -1.19 17.19 14.57
C THR A 278 -1.09 15.71 14.79
N LEU A 279 -1.94 14.93 14.11
CA LEU A 279 -1.90 13.48 14.12
C LEU A 279 -2.60 12.88 12.89
N VAL A 280 -2.27 11.61 12.61
CA VAL A 280 -2.96 10.77 11.63
C VAL A 280 -3.75 9.71 12.36
N ALA A 281 -5.01 9.48 11.95
CA ALA A 281 -5.88 8.46 12.51
C ALA A 281 -6.18 7.36 11.48
N LEU A 282 -6.02 6.10 11.89
CA LEU A 282 -6.41 4.91 11.13
C LEU A 282 -7.36 4.02 11.96
N PRO A 283 -8.67 4.28 11.98
CA PRO A 283 -9.64 3.52 12.78
C PRO A 283 -10.13 2.24 12.09
N SER A 284 -9.39 1.70 11.13
CA SER A 284 -9.79 0.58 10.27
C SER A 284 -10.22 -0.67 11.06
N LEU A 285 -11.23 -1.37 10.56
CA LEU A 285 -11.62 -2.69 11.09
C LEU A 285 -10.68 -3.81 10.65
N GLU A 286 -10.00 -3.61 9.52
CA GLU A 286 -8.97 -4.50 8.98
C GLU A 286 -8.03 -3.71 8.07
N ASP A 287 -6.73 -3.94 8.21
CA ASP A 287 -5.72 -3.41 7.31
C ASP A 287 -4.48 -4.32 7.30
N ASN A 288 -3.86 -4.48 6.14
CA ASN A 288 -2.66 -5.31 6.04
C ASN A 288 -1.38 -4.49 6.32
N CYS A 289 -1.06 -3.57 5.42
CA CYS A 289 0.11 -2.69 5.54
C CYS A 289 -0.32 -1.28 5.08
N PRO A 290 -1.02 -0.54 5.95
CA PRO A 290 -1.59 0.75 5.56
C PRO A 290 -0.50 1.77 5.26
N MET A 291 -0.40 2.19 4.00
CA MET A 291 0.59 3.17 3.55
C MET A 291 0.53 4.46 4.36
N VAL A 292 -0.67 4.89 4.75
CA VAL A 292 -0.84 6.12 5.55
C VAL A 292 -0.12 6.06 6.90
N VAL A 293 -0.04 4.89 7.54
CA VAL A 293 0.72 4.69 8.79
C VAL A 293 2.21 4.81 8.52
N LEU A 294 2.70 4.13 7.47
CA LEU A 294 4.11 4.23 7.07
C LEU A 294 4.49 5.66 6.69
N GLU A 295 3.62 6.36 5.95
CA GLU A 295 3.78 7.75 5.53
C GLU A 295 3.76 8.70 6.74
N SER A 296 2.89 8.45 7.72
CA SER A 296 2.84 9.21 8.98
C SER A 296 4.14 9.08 9.76
N MET A 297 4.62 7.84 9.94
CA MET A 297 5.89 7.57 10.60
C MET A 297 7.05 8.24 9.86
N ALA A 298 7.13 8.10 8.53
CA ALA A 298 8.17 8.73 7.70
C ALA A 298 8.14 10.25 7.78
N ALA A 299 6.96 10.85 7.81
CA ALA A 299 6.78 12.29 7.95
C ALA A 299 7.10 12.80 9.36
N GLY A 300 7.14 11.94 10.37
CA GLY A 300 7.29 12.35 11.77
C GLY A 300 6.01 12.95 12.33
N VAL A 301 4.85 12.43 11.93
CA VAL A 301 3.53 12.83 12.43
C VAL A 301 3.00 11.75 13.35
N PRO A 302 2.53 12.07 14.56
CA PRO A 302 1.98 11.09 15.49
C PRO A 302 0.84 10.28 14.87
N VAL A 303 0.74 8.98 15.18
CA VAL A 303 -0.31 8.11 14.66
C VAL A 303 -1.16 7.49 15.75
N VAL A 304 -2.47 7.51 15.56
CA VAL A 304 -3.44 6.70 16.31
C VAL A 304 -4.00 5.66 15.34
N ALA A 305 -3.74 4.39 15.58
CA ALA A 305 -4.13 3.33 14.66
C ALA A 305 -4.89 2.20 15.37
N ALA A 306 -5.83 1.60 14.67
CA ALA A 306 -6.51 0.42 15.17
C ALA A 306 -5.54 -0.77 15.29
N HIS A 307 -5.61 -1.52 16.39
CA HIS A 307 -4.82 -2.72 16.64
C HIS A 307 -5.36 -3.92 15.85
N VAL A 308 -5.24 -3.88 14.52
CA VAL A 308 -5.83 -4.88 13.60
C VAL A 308 -4.85 -5.30 12.51
N GLY A 309 -5.05 -6.50 11.99
CA GLY A 309 -4.33 -7.00 10.82
C GLY A 309 -2.81 -6.95 10.97
N GLY A 310 -2.15 -6.26 10.05
CA GLY A 310 -0.70 -6.06 10.06
C GLY A 310 -0.22 -4.77 10.72
N VAL A 311 -1.12 -3.92 11.24
CA VAL A 311 -0.74 -2.68 11.93
C VAL A 311 0.21 -2.91 13.11
N PRO A 312 0.05 -3.98 13.93
CA PRO A 312 0.98 -4.29 15.02
C PRO A 312 2.40 -4.66 14.57
N ASP A 313 2.62 -4.99 13.29
CA ASP A 313 3.95 -5.22 12.75
C ASP A 313 4.68 -3.90 12.41
N LEU A 314 3.95 -2.79 12.34
CA LEU A 314 4.42 -1.47 11.92
C LEU A 314 4.62 -0.53 13.11
N VAL A 315 3.65 -0.50 14.01
CA VAL A 315 3.56 0.42 15.14
C VAL A 315 3.78 -0.33 16.45
N GLU A 316 4.47 0.30 17.40
CA GLU A 316 4.63 -0.16 18.79
C GLU A 316 3.85 0.78 19.69
N ASP A 317 2.88 0.25 20.45
CA ASP A 317 1.98 1.03 21.29
C ASP A 317 2.73 1.84 22.37
N GLY A 318 2.41 3.13 22.46
CA GLY A 318 3.06 4.06 23.38
C GLY A 318 4.51 4.44 23.01
N ILE A 319 5.10 3.82 21.98
CA ILE A 319 6.51 4.05 21.57
C ILE A 319 6.58 4.76 20.22
N THR A 320 5.90 4.25 19.20
CA THR A 320 5.90 4.83 17.84
C THR A 320 4.51 5.20 17.34
N GLY A 321 3.49 5.02 18.16
CA GLY A 321 2.09 5.37 17.92
C GLY A 321 1.21 4.92 19.07
N ILE A 322 -0.07 5.23 18.98
CA ILE A 322 -1.08 4.81 19.97
C ILE A 322 -2.03 3.82 19.30
N PHE A 323 -2.29 2.69 19.95
CA PHE A 323 -3.32 1.78 19.51
C PHE A 323 -4.70 2.15 20.06
N CYS A 324 -5.72 1.91 19.24
CA CYS A 324 -7.11 1.94 19.65
C CYS A 324 -7.83 0.65 19.24
N ASP A 325 -8.88 0.33 19.98
CA ASP A 325 -9.86 -0.70 19.58
C ASP A 325 -10.89 -0.03 18.65
N PRO A 326 -10.97 -0.42 17.35
CA PRO A 326 -11.85 0.20 16.38
C PRO A 326 -13.35 -0.06 16.66
N LEU A 327 -13.67 -1.04 17.52
CA LEU A 327 -15.04 -1.36 17.94
C LEU A 327 -15.46 -0.64 19.23
N ASN A 328 -14.51 0.02 19.91
CA ASN A 328 -14.76 0.75 21.14
C ASN A 328 -14.60 2.27 20.95
N PRO A 329 -15.70 3.04 20.87
CA PRO A 329 -15.65 4.49 20.70
C PRO A 329 -14.82 5.22 21.77
N ALA A 330 -14.86 4.76 23.02
CA ALA A 330 -14.08 5.37 24.09
C ALA A 330 -12.58 5.13 23.90
N SER A 331 -12.17 3.98 23.39
CA SER A 331 -10.78 3.68 23.05
C SER A 331 -10.27 4.58 21.91
N ILE A 332 -11.09 4.76 20.87
CA ILE A 332 -10.77 5.68 19.75
C ILE A 332 -10.57 7.10 20.25
N ALA A 333 -11.54 7.64 21.02
CA ALA A 333 -11.48 8.99 21.55
C ALA A 333 -10.28 9.18 22.50
N SER A 334 -10.02 8.21 23.40
CA SER A 334 -8.88 8.24 24.30
C SER A 334 -7.53 8.24 23.58
N GLY A 335 -7.38 7.46 22.51
CA GLY A 335 -6.16 7.47 21.70
C GLY A 335 -5.87 8.84 21.10
N VAL A 336 -6.88 9.49 20.55
CA VAL A 336 -6.79 10.85 20.01
C VAL A 336 -6.52 11.89 21.13
N GLU A 337 -7.27 11.82 22.23
CA GLU A 337 -7.11 12.72 23.37
C GLU A 337 -5.69 12.69 23.94
N LYS A 338 -5.08 11.52 24.09
CA LYS A 338 -3.69 11.36 24.56
C LYS A 338 -2.68 12.16 23.74
N ILE A 339 -2.80 12.17 22.42
CA ILE A 339 -1.92 12.95 21.53
C ILE A 339 -2.21 14.43 21.69
N LEU A 340 -3.48 14.84 21.68
CA LEU A 340 -3.88 16.24 21.73
C LEU A 340 -3.54 16.93 23.06
N THR A 341 -3.56 16.18 24.16
CA THR A 341 -3.30 16.73 25.52
C THR A 341 -1.83 16.66 25.93
N ASN A 342 -0.98 15.92 25.23
CA ASN A 342 0.43 15.74 25.56
C ASN A 342 1.33 15.96 24.33
N PRO A 343 1.44 17.19 23.81
CA PRO A 343 2.17 17.47 22.56
C PRO A 343 3.65 17.04 22.60
N SER A 344 4.35 17.27 23.72
CA SER A 344 5.76 16.89 23.85
C SER A 344 5.97 15.38 23.77
N ALA A 345 5.13 14.59 24.46
CA ALA A 345 5.21 13.13 24.37
C ALA A 345 4.83 12.61 22.98
N ALA A 346 3.88 13.28 22.32
CA ALA A 346 3.50 12.98 20.95
C ALA A 346 4.63 13.24 19.95
N GLU A 347 5.35 14.36 20.11
CA GLU A 347 6.51 14.71 19.28
C GLU A 347 7.65 13.70 19.46
N GLU A 348 8.00 13.35 20.69
CA GLU A 348 9.02 12.31 20.95
C GLU A 348 8.65 10.97 20.36
N MET A 349 7.37 10.57 20.45
CA MET A 349 6.84 9.36 19.84
C MET A 349 6.99 9.39 18.31
N ALA A 350 6.66 10.51 17.68
CA ALA A 350 6.76 10.71 16.24
C ALA A 350 8.23 10.70 15.75
N LEU A 351 9.15 11.26 16.53
CA LEU A 351 10.58 11.19 16.22
C LEU A 351 11.08 9.74 16.24
N ARG A 352 10.76 8.97 17.29
CA ARG A 352 11.08 7.53 17.34
C ARG A 352 10.45 6.75 16.18
N ALA A 353 9.22 7.11 15.81
CA ALA A 353 8.54 6.50 14.66
C ALA A 353 9.28 6.82 13.35
N LYS A 354 9.75 8.07 13.16
CA LYS A 354 10.50 8.48 11.97
C LYS A 354 11.85 7.76 11.85
N GLU A 355 12.58 7.59 12.93
CA GLU A 355 13.83 6.83 12.96
C GLU A 355 13.59 5.37 12.53
N LYS A 356 12.61 4.70 13.12
CA LYS A 356 12.25 3.32 12.73
C LYS A 356 11.76 3.23 11.29
N ALA A 357 11.01 4.24 10.81
CA ALA A 357 10.56 4.29 9.43
C ALA A 357 11.74 4.44 8.46
N TRP A 358 12.74 5.26 8.80
CA TRP A 358 13.95 5.41 8.00
C TRP A 358 14.69 4.08 7.79
N GLU A 359 14.86 3.32 8.87
CA GLU A 359 15.55 2.02 8.83
C GLU A 359 14.77 0.96 8.05
N ARG A 360 13.43 0.96 8.15
CA ARG A 360 12.59 -0.15 7.68
C ARG A 360 11.85 0.12 6.39
N PHE A 361 11.44 1.37 6.14
CA PHE A 361 10.50 1.74 5.07
C PHE A 361 11.11 2.70 4.05
N HIS A 362 12.34 3.20 4.30
CA HIS A 362 13.01 4.04 3.31
C HIS A 362 13.22 3.25 2.01
N PRO A 363 12.97 3.85 0.82
CA PRO A 363 13.00 3.14 -0.46
C PRO A 363 14.28 2.32 -0.66
N LYS A 364 15.44 2.91 -0.36
CA LYS A 364 16.74 2.24 -0.52
C LYS A 364 16.86 1.01 0.41
N ALA A 365 16.41 1.12 1.66
CA ALA A 365 16.46 0.01 2.61
C ALA A 365 15.59 -1.17 2.14
N VAL A 366 14.38 -0.89 1.66
CA VAL A 366 13.46 -1.92 1.14
C VAL A 366 14.01 -2.54 -0.14
N ALA A 367 14.56 -1.74 -1.07
CA ALA A 367 15.19 -2.26 -2.29
C ALA A 367 16.38 -3.19 -1.96
N GLN A 368 17.23 -2.81 -1.00
CA GLN A 368 18.32 -3.67 -0.52
C GLN A 368 17.80 -4.95 0.14
N GLY A 369 16.69 -4.87 0.87
CA GLY A 369 16.02 -6.05 1.41
C GLY A 369 15.57 -7.02 0.32
N HIS A 370 14.98 -6.51 -0.75
CA HIS A 370 14.62 -7.33 -1.92
C HIS A 370 15.83 -7.95 -2.60
N LEU A 371 16.95 -7.22 -2.73
CA LEU A 371 18.17 -7.78 -3.31
C LEU A 371 18.72 -8.97 -2.53
N LYS A 372 18.69 -8.91 -1.19
CA LYS A 372 19.08 -10.04 -0.33
C LYS A 372 18.19 -11.25 -0.58
N ILE A 373 16.87 -11.04 -0.67
CA ILE A 373 15.90 -12.10 -1.00
C ILE A 373 16.21 -12.70 -2.37
N TYR A 374 16.47 -11.87 -3.38
CA TYR A 374 16.80 -12.37 -4.73
C TYR A 374 18.09 -13.20 -4.75
N GLN A 375 19.13 -12.75 -4.07
CA GLN A 375 20.38 -13.48 -3.93
C GLN A 375 20.16 -14.84 -3.24
N GLU A 376 19.37 -14.88 -2.18
CA GLU A 376 18.99 -16.10 -1.49
C GLU A 376 18.21 -17.08 -2.36
N VAL A 377 17.30 -16.59 -3.19
CA VAL A 377 16.55 -17.42 -4.16
C VAL A 377 17.50 -17.99 -5.21
N LEU A 378 18.39 -17.18 -5.76
CA LEU A 378 19.31 -17.60 -6.83
C LEU A 378 20.34 -18.62 -6.33
N SER A 379 20.84 -18.49 -5.11
CA SER A 379 21.79 -19.45 -4.51
C SER A 379 21.17 -20.83 -4.28
N ASN A 380 19.85 -20.95 -4.21
CA ASN A 380 19.15 -22.23 -4.02
C ASN A 380 18.67 -22.87 -5.35
N VAL A 381 18.87 -22.20 -6.48
CA VAL A 381 18.51 -22.72 -7.82
C VAL A 381 19.75 -23.25 -8.55
N SER A 382 20.95 -22.87 -8.06
CA SER A 382 22.24 -23.40 -8.52
C SER A 382 22.49 -24.79 -7.97
#